data_16ecc94920f9c3041db38862f2b7c0c9
#
_entry.id   16ecc94920f9c3041db38862f2b7c0c9
#
_cell.length_a   1.000
_cell.length_b   1.000
_cell.length_c   1.000
_cell.angle_alpha   90.00
_cell.angle_beta   90.00
_cell.angle_gamma   90.00
#
_symmetry.space_group_name_H-M   'P 1'
#
loop_
_entity.id
_entity.type
_entity.pdbx_description
1 polymer ?
#
loop_
_entity_poly.entity_id
_entity_poly.type
_entity_poly.pdbx_seq_one_letter_code
_entity_poly.pdbx_strand_id
1 'polypeptide(L)'
;MGWADYIRRPRAGQAFSLDGPGVRQYSRPINDGRMIDKIVGEGITFDDVLLIPRLSSVVPTEVDTSTQLTRDIRLNIPIVSAAMDTVTESRLAIALAQEGGIGFIHRNLSVQDQAREVTRVKRFEAVVIADPVCLSPEETVGTARRVMREQNISGIPVTRGTKLVGIVTSRDLRFMTDDAKRLDAVMTKSPLVTAAPGIPVEQVRSLLNERKVEKLLLVDADFNLRGLVTMKDINKRTLHPHACKDARGRLRVGAAVGVNDRERIRALVEADADLLVVDTAHGHSKNVLDAVRAIKADYKDRAVVAGNIATAEAARDLIAAGVDGLKVGIGPGSICTTRIIAGVGVPQITAVWDVAREAEKAGIPVIADGGIRHSGDIPKAIAAGASSVMVGSLLAGCEESPGETVIHTGRSYKVYRGMGSEGAMVKGSKERYGQGKVEERSKLVPEGVEGMVPFKGRLSEFVYQLVGGLRAGMGYCGCASIDELRRDTKFMRITGAALRESHPHDIVITKEATNYSVDQ
;
A
#
# COMPACT_ATOMS: atom_id res chain seq x y z
N MET A 1 16.60 23.43 -65.63
CA MET A 1 15.66 24.50 -65.30
C MET A 1 15.30 24.31 -63.85
N GLY A 2 15.77 25.22 -63.02
CA GLY A 2 15.90 25.06 -61.58
C GLY A 2 14.62 25.34 -60.82
N TRP A 3 14.52 24.64 -59.70
CA TRP A 3 13.54 24.83 -58.63
C TRP A 3 13.98 25.97 -57.67
N ALA A 4 13.82 27.23 -58.07
CA ALA A 4 14.21 28.34 -57.22
C ALA A 4 13.40 29.62 -57.52
N ASP A 5 12.07 29.58 -57.48
CA ASP A 5 11.28 30.81 -57.55
C ASP A 5 9.84 30.58 -57.05
N TYR A 6 9.66 30.33 -55.72
CA TYR A 6 8.35 30.49 -55.08
C TYR A 6 8.49 30.72 -53.56
N ILE A 7 9.20 31.77 -53.13
CA ILE A 7 9.02 32.32 -51.78
C ILE A 7 8.95 33.86 -51.91
N ARG A 8 7.74 34.37 -52.12
CA ARG A 8 7.44 35.77 -51.84
C ARG A 8 6.76 35.88 -50.47
N ARG A 9 7.45 36.54 -49.56
CA ARG A 9 6.88 36.96 -48.27
C ARG A 9 5.76 37.97 -48.50
N PRO A 10 4.57 37.85 -47.85
CA PRO A 10 3.57 38.94 -47.84
C PRO A 10 4.01 40.03 -46.86
N ARG A 11 3.84 41.28 -47.30
CA ARG A 11 4.01 42.49 -46.51
C ARG A 11 2.94 42.59 -45.42
N ALA A 12 3.30 43.10 -44.24
CA ALA A 12 2.41 43.41 -43.16
C ALA A 12 1.33 44.41 -43.60
N GLY A 13 0.06 44.11 -43.23
CA GLY A 13 -1.02 45.10 -43.20
C GLY A 13 -2.16 44.90 -44.19
N GLN A 14 -2.80 43.74 -44.24
CA GLN A 14 -4.19 43.64 -44.77
C GLN A 14 -4.96 42.56 -43.99
N ALA A 15 -5.96 43.02 -43.22
CA ALA A 15 -6.99 42.20 -42.64
C ALA A 15 -7.90 41.66 -43.76
N PHE A 16 -7.93 40.35 -43.94
CA PHE A 16 -8.95 39.71 -44.77
C PHE A 16 -10.25 39.53 -43.96
N SER A 17 -11.27 40.25 -44.35
CA SER A 17 -12.66 40.00 -44.00
C SER A 17 -13.14 38.76 -44.77
N LEU A 18 -13.51 37.71 -44.08
CA LEU A 18 -14.23 36.55 -44.63
C LEU A 18 -15.73 36.70 -44.32
N ASP A 19 -16.39 37.56 -45.06
CA ASP A 19 -17.86 37.60 -45.13
C ASP A 19 -18.30 36.77 -46.35
N GLY A 20 -18.63 35.48 -46.13
CA GLY A 20 -19.33 34.61 -47.04
C GLY A 20 -20.64 34.09 -46.42
N PRO A 21 -21.79 34.10 -47.12
CA PRO A 21 -23.05 33.66 -46.54
C PRO A 21 -23.13 32.13 -46.46
N GLY A 22 -23.12 31.58 -45.26
CA GLY A 22 -23.47 30.15 -45.10
C GLY A 22 -22.93 29.38 -43.92
N VAL A 23 -22.06 29.95 -43.05
CA VAL A 23 -21.64 29.25 -41.82
C VAL A 23 -22.47 29.80 -40.63
N ARG A 24 -23.50 29.04 -40.24
CA ARG A 24 -24.17 29.33 -38.97
C ARG A 24 -23.18 29.11 -37.84
N GLN A 25 -22.61 30.17 -37.34
CA GLN A 25 -21.93 30.20 -36.04
C GLN A 25 -22.97 29.83 -34.96
N TYR A 26 -22.88 28.59 -34.47
CA TYR A 26 -23.49 28.23 -33.18
C TYR A 26 -22.58 28.73 -32.06
N SER A 27 -22.45 30.03 -31.94
CA SER A 27 -21.92 30.71 -30.76
C SER A 27 -22.92 31.77 -30.36
N ARG A 28 -24.05 31.35 -29.79
CA ARG A 28 -24.72 32.23 -28.84
C ARG A 28 -23.92 32.11 -27.55
N PRO A 29 -23.31 33.17 -27.03
CA PRO A 29 -22.86 33.16 -25.65
C PRO A 29 -24.12 32.98 -24.82
N ILE A 30 -24.17 31.89 -24.04
CA ILE A 30 -25.08 31.75 -22.91
C ILE A 30 -24.55 32.77 -21.90
N ASN A 31 -25.00 33.99 -22.06
CA ASN A 31 -24.61 35.13 -21.24
C ASN A 31 -25.51 35.14 -20.01
N ASP A 32 -25.34 34.13 -19.13
CA ASP A 32 -25.69 34.25 -17.73
C ASP A 32 -24.41 33.94 -16.95
N GLY A 33 -23.71 34.98 -16.48
CA GLY A 33 -22.42 34.93 -15.79
C GLY A 33 -22.36 33.98 -14.60
N ARG A 34 -23.49 33.41 -14.18
CA ARG A 34 -23.60 32.42 -13.13
C ARG A 34 -23.29 30.98 -13.60
N MET A 35 -23.37 30.68 -14.88
CA MET A 35 -23.14 29.31 -15.39
C MET A 35 -21.68 29.06 -15.75
N ILE A 36 -20.93 30.07 -16.13
CA ILE A 36 -19.50 30.00 -16.46
C ILE A 36 -18.66 29.75 -15.21
N ASP A 37 -19.08 30.31 -14.05
CA ASP A 37 -18.40 30.14 -12.77
C ASP A 37 -18.51 28.71 -12.19
N LYS A 38 -19.37 27.84 -12.74
CA LYS A 38 -19.53 26.45 -12.29
C LYS A 38 -18.53 25.49 -12.94
N ILE A 39 -17.97 25.84 -14.08
CA ILE A 39 -16.96 25.01 -14.78
C ILE A 39 -15.59 25.57 -14.42
N VAL A 40 -14.90 24.90 -13.50
CA VAL A 40 -13.61 25.34 -12.97
C VAL A 40 -12.42 24.96 -13.85
N GLY A 41 -12.63 24.15 -14.89
CA GLY A 41 -11.57 23.75 -15.83
C GLY A 41 -11.76 22.35 -16.40
N GLU A 42 -10.72 21.85 -17.07
CA GLU A 42 -10.63 20.48 -17.57
C GLU A 42 -9.82 19.60 -16.61
N GLY A 43 -10.35 18.42 -16.30
CA GLY A 43 -9.66 17.44 -15.49
C GLY A 43 -8.81 16.49 -16.36
N ILE A 44 -7.61 16.15 -15.89
CA ILE A 44 -6.62 15.32 -16.58
C ILE A 44 -6.38 14.03 -15.79
N THR A 45 -6.37 12.88 -16.50
CA THR A 45 -6.02 11.57 -15.93
C THR A 45 -4.74 11.01 -16.54
N PHE A 46 -4.34 9.78 -16.15
CA PHE A 46 -3.07 9.17 -16.60
C PHE A 46 -2.99 8.99 -18.12
N ASP A 47 -4.12 8.71 -18.77
CA ASP A 47 -4.18 8.50 -20.22
C ASP A 47 -4.11 9.79 -21.05
N ASP A 48 -4.30 10.94 -20.41
CA ASP A 48 -4.25 12.24 -21.09
C ASP A 48 -2.85 12.83 -21.20
N VAL A 49 -1.85 12.19 -20.55
CA VAL A 49 -0.50 12.75 -20.46
C VAL A 49 0.61 11.72 -20.63
N LEU A 50 1.75 12.19 -21.14
CA LEU A 50 3.04 11.48 -21.09
C LEU A 50 4.08 12.39 -20.45
N LEU A 51 5.07 11.79 -19.77
CA LEU A 51 6.27 12.51 -19.32
C LEU A 51 7.18 12.79 -20.50
N ILE A 52 7.76 14.00 -20.54
CA ILE A 52 8.68 14.40 -21.61
C ILE A 52 10.08 13.88 -21.24
N PRO A 53 10.73 13.07 -22.10
CA PRO A 53 12.09 12.64 -21.88
C PRO A 53 13.06 13.83 -21.98
N ARG A 54 14.18 13.73 -21.26
CA ARG A 54 15.22 14.77 -21.29
C ARG A 54 16.60 14.14 -21.21
N LEU A 55 17.65 14.97 -21.37
CA LEU A 55 19.02 14.50 -21.21
C LEU A 55 19.18 13.79 -19.86
N SER A 56 19.69 12.58 -19.88
CA SER A 56 19.87 11.74 -18.69
C SER A 56 21.31 11.24 -18.61
N SER A 57 21.89 11.36 -17.42
CA SER A 57 23.12 10.66 -17.02
C SER A 57 22.81 9.56 -15.99
N VAL A 58 21.53 9.26 -15.77
CA VAL A 58 21.06 8.35 -14.71
C VAL A 58 20.80 6.97 -15.31
N VAL A 59 21.38 5.94 -14.69
CA VAL A 59 21.12 4.55 -15.04
C VAL A 59 19.93 4.03 -14.21
N PRO A 60 18.91 3.41 -14.84
CA PRO A 60 17.70 2.95 -14.13
C PRO A 60 17.96 2.05 -12.92
N THR A 61 19.07 1.32 -12.89
CA THR A 61 19.44 0.45 -11.75
C THR A 61 20.01 1.20 -10.56
N GLU A 62 20.43 2.45 -10.73
CA GLU A 62 21.12 3.27 -9.72
C GLU A 62 20.20 4.33 -9.07
N VAL A 63 18.96 4.48 -9.56
CA VAL A 63 18.03 5.46 -9.02
C VAL A 63 17.54 5.08 -7.63
N ASP A 64 17.39 6.08 -6.75
CA ASP A 64 16.76 5.93 -5.43
C ASP A 64 15.24 6.05 -5.55
N THR A 65 14.54 4.94 -5.35
CA THR A 65 13.08 4.86 -5.35
C THR A 65 12.45 5.11 -3.98
N SER A 66 13.26 5.40 -2.96
CA SER A 66 12.75 5.64 -1.62
C SER A 66 12.00 6.98 -1.52
N THR A 67 11.01 7.01 -0.63
CA THR A 67 10.09 8.16 -0.51
C THR A 67 9.51 8.27 0.90
N GLN A 68 8.90 9.41 1.23
CA GLN A 68 8.15 9.60 2.45
C GLN A 68 6.67 9.17 2.27
N LEU A 69 6.17 8.34 3.18
CA LEU A 69 4.76 7.97 3.27
C LEU A 69 4.00 8.90 4.22
N THR A 70 4.63 9.23 5.34
CA THR A 70 4.20 10.22 6.32
C THR A 70 5.41 11.06 6.72
N ARG A 71 5.24 12.05 7.59
CA ARG A 71 6.37 12.85 8.09
C ARG A 71 7.53 12.00 8.63
N ASP A 72 7.21 10.86 9.28
CA ASP A 72 8.18 10.04 10.02
C ASP A 72 8.38 8.63 9.42
N ILE A 73 7.59 8.24 8.43
CA ILE A 73 7.67 6.91 7.82
C ILE A 73 8.20 7.03 6.40
N ARG A 74 9.38 6.45 6.18
CA ARG A 74 10.00 6.30 4.86
C ARG A 74 9.74 4.91 4.31
N LEU A 75 9.48 4.82 3.00
CA LEU A 75 9.41 3.60 2.21
C LEU A 75 10.65 3.49 1.31
N ASN A 76 11.05 2.27 0.95
CA ASN A 76 12.14 2.03 0.00
C ASN A 76 11.65 1.93 -1.45
N ILE A 77 10.34 1.69 -1.65
CA ILE A 77 9.65 1.80 -2.93
C ILE A 77 8.32 2.57 -2.73
N PRO A 78 7.85 3.39 -3.69
CA PRO A 78 6.68 4.23 -3.51
C PRO A 78 5.36 3.49 -3.72
N ILE A 79 5.24 2.24 -3.26
CA ILE A 79 4.06 1.39 -3.46
C ILE A 79 3.41 1.04 -2.14
N VAL A 80 2.10 1.29 -2.05
CA VAL A 80 1.24 0.97 -0.90
C VAL A 80 0.10 0.07 -1.38
N SER A 81 -0.30 -0.94 -0.61
CA SER A 81 -1.47 -1.74 -0.98
C SER A 81 -2.76 -1.17 -0.39
N ALA A 82 -3.85 -1.27 -1.15
CA ALA A 82 -5.15 -0.75 -0.77
C ALA A 82 -5.79 -1.55 0.38
N ALA A 83 -6.45 -0.83 1.29
CA ALA A 83 -7.17 -1.40 2.43
C ALA A 83 -8.51 -2.03 2.00
N MET A 84 -8.43 -3.11 1.22
CA MET A 84 -9.60 -3.80 0.64
C MET A 84 -9.57 -5.28 1.01
N ASP A 85 -10.75 -5.85 1.26
CA ASP A 85 -10.91 -7.23 1.76
C ASP A 85 -10.58 -8.34 0.74
N THR A 86 -10.25 -7.99 -0.49
CA THR A 86 -9.71 -8.86 -1.52
C THR A 86 -8.28 -8.49 -1.93
N VAL A 87 -7.64 -7.55 -1.21
CA VAL A 87 -6.28 -7.08 -1.52
C VAL A 87 -5.33 -7.31 -0.36
N THR A 88 -5.60 -6.74 0.84
CA THR A 88 -4.59 -6.65 1.88
C THR A 88 -5.01 -7.25 3.20
N GLU A 89 -4.47 -8.41 3.51
CA GLU A 89 -4.32 -9.00 4.83
C GLU A 89 -2.83 -9.22 5.15
N SER A 90 -2.52 -9.85 6.27
CA SER A 90 -1.12 -10.00 6.74
C SER A 90 -0.18 -10.63 5.69
N ARG A 91 -0.64 -11.60 4.92
CA ARG A 91 0.17 -12.30 3.93
C ARG A 91 0.70 -11.35 2.85
N LEU A 92 -0.18 -10.54 2.25
CA LEU A 92 0.20 -9.53 1.27
C LEU A 92 0.98 -8.38 1.90
N ALA A 93 0.57 -7.90 3.09
CA ALA A 93 1.25 -6.83 3.79
C ALA A 93 2.71 -7.20 4.13
N ILE A 94 2.97 -8.44 4.55
CA ILE A 94 4.32 -8.99 4.78
C ILE A 94 5.13 -8.95 3.49
N ALA A 95 4.59 -9.55 2.42
CA ALA A 95 5.31 -9.63 1.15
C ALA A 95 5.65 -8.24 0.59
N LEU A 96 4.71 -7.29 0.65
CA LEU A 96 4.96 -5.93 0.18
C LEU A 96 5.96 -5.17 1.06
N ALA A 97 5.92 -5.36 2.38
CA ALA A 97 6.89 -4.75 3.28
C ALA A 97 8.30 -5.32 3.08
N GLN A 98 8.45 -6.60 2.72
CA GLN A 98 9.72 -7.24 2.34
C GLN A 98 10.33 -6.62 1.08
N GLU A 99 9.50 -6.20 0.13
CA GLU A 99 9.94 -5.50 -1.09
C GLU A 99 10.20 -3.99 -0.86
N GLY A 100 9.91 -3.47 0.34
CA GLY A 100 10.20 -2.08 0.70
C GLY A 100 9.00 -1.12 0.65
N GLY A 101 7.80 -1.62 0.31
CA GLY A 101 6.53 -0.90 0.39
C GLY A 101 5.85 -1.08 1.75
N ILE A 102 4.53 -0.86 1.81
CA ILE A 102 3.72 -1.07 3.02
C ILE A 102 2.30 -1.51 2.68
N GLY A 103 1.76 -2.47 3.46
CA GLY A 103 0.38 -2.90 3.34
C GLY A 103 -0.55 -2.19 4.33
N PHE A 104 -1.77 -1.89 3.89
CA PHE A 104 -2.83 -1.35 4.76
C PHE A 104 -3.90 -2.40 4.98
N ILE A 105 -3.95 -2.98 6.21
CA ILE A 105 -4.95 -3.99 6.58
C ILE A 105 -6.34 -3.36 6.57
N HIS A 106 -7.28 -3.99 5.87
CA HIS A 106 -8.64 -3.50 5.74
C HIS A 106 -9.45 -3.65 7.03
N ARG A 107 -10.52 -2.85 7.18
CA ARG A 107 -11.40 -2.87 8.36
C ARG A 107 -12.65 -3.77 8.21
N ASN A 108 -12.78 -4.48 7.12
CA ASN A 108 -13.90 -5.42 6.88
C ASN A 108 -13.68 -6.75 7.63
N LEU A 109 -13.18 -6.65 8.84
CA LEU A 109 -12.86 -7.68 9.82
C LEU A 109 -13.41 -7.28 11.19
N SER A 110 -13.54 -8.23 12.12
CA SER A 110 -13.75 -7.87 13.51
C SER A 110 -12.55 -7.07 14.04
N VAL A 111 -12.75 -6.33 15.14
CA VAL A 111 -11.66 -5.57 15.78
C VAL A 111 -10.49 -6.49 16.13
N GLN A 112 -10.80 -7.64 16.71
CA GLN A 112 -9.82 -8.64 17.14
C GLN A 112 -9.10 -9.30 15.96
N ASP A 113 -9.82 -9.58 14.87
CA ASP A 113 -9.21 -10.19 13.68
C ASP A 113 -8.26 -9.23 12.99
N GLN A 114 -8.65 -7.96 12.83
CA GLN A 114 -7.77 -6.95 12.23
C GLN A 114 -6.50 -6.73 13.08
N ALA A 115 -6.65 -6.66 14.41
CA ALA A 115 -5.50 -6.56 15.32
C ALA A 115 -4.59 -7.79 15.24
N ARG A 116 -5.16 -9.00 15.07
CA ARG A 116 -4.38 -10.23 14.82
C ARG A 116 -3.60 -10.17 13.51
N GLU A 117 -4.20 -9.66 12.43
CA GLU A 117 -3.51 -9.49 11.15
C GLU A 117 -2.31 -8.53 11.28
N VAL A 118 -2.50 -7.39 11.97
CA VAL A 118 -1.39 -6.46 12.28
C VAL A 118 -0.29 -7.17 13.09
N THR A 119 -0.67 -7.88 14.15
CA THR A 119 0.27 -8.61 15.01
C THR A 119 1.08 -9.65 14.22
N ARG A 120 0.46 -10.34 13.25
CA ARG A 120 1.15 -11.30 12.38
C ARG A 120 2.25 -10.62 11.56
N VAL A 121 1.98 -9.43 10.99
CA VAL A 121 2.99 -8.66 10.27
C VAL A 121 4.13 -8.25 11.20
N LYS A 122 3.81 -7.67 12.36
CA LYS A 122 4.81 -7.20 13.33
C LYS A 122 5.71 -8.31 13.87
N ARG A 123 5.21 -9.53 13.99
CA ARG A 123 5.96 -10.69 14.46
C ARG A 123 6.75 -11.43 13.37
N PHE A 124 6.47 -11.20 12.09
CA PHE A 124 6.97 -12.05 11.01
C PHE A 124 8.50 -12.02 10.82
N GLU A 125 9.14 -10.88 11.02
CA GLU A 125 10.61 -10.70 10.91
C GLU A 125 11.22 -9.99 12.12
N ALA A 126 10.58 -10.08 13.28
CA ALA A 126 11.20 -9.56 14.49
C ALA A 126 12.47 -10.37 14.77
N VAL A 127 13.65 -9.74 14.63
CA VAL A 127 14.94 -10.38 14.94
C VAL A 127 14.96 -10.82 16.40
N VAL A 128 14.41 -9.97 17.28
CA VAL A 128 14.17 -10.27 18.68
C VAL A 128 12.68 -10.34 18.93
N ILE A 129 12.19 -11.53 19.24
CA ILE A 129 10.84 -11.72 19.75
C ILE A 129 10.87 -11.32 21.21
N ALA A 130 10.48 -10.07 21.51
CA ALA A 130 10.59 -9.49 22.87
C ALA A 130 9.63 -10.14 23.89
N ASP A 131 8.54 -10.74 23.43
CA ASP A 131 7.55 -11.43 24.26
C ASP A 131 7.24 -12.79 23.61
N PRO A 132 8.14 -13.77 23.74
CA PRO A 132 7.94 -15.09 23.18
C PRO A 132 6.84 -15.84 23.91
N VAL A 133 6.05 -16.62 23.18
CA VAL A 133 5.10 -17.55 23.78
C VAL A 133 5.86 -18.53 24.68
N CYS A 134 5.52 -18.57 25.96
CA CYS A 134 6.14 -19.44 26.94
C CYS A 134 5.14 -20.46 27.47
N LEU A 135 5.64 -21.59 27.94
CA LEU A 135 4.87 -22.61 28.66
C LEU A 135 5.51 -22.89 30.02
N SER A 136 4.68 -23.34 30.97
CA SER A 136 5.15 -23.83 32.25
C SER A 136 5.78 -25.23 32.11
N PRO A 137 6.78 -25.62 32.93
CA PRO A 137 7.32 -26.99 32.92
C PRO A 137 6.30 -28.07 33.28
N GLU A 138 5.20 -27.70 33.91
CA GLU A 138 4.08 -28.56 34.27
C GLU A 138 3.13 -28.86 33.10
N GLU A 139 3.17 -28.04 32.04
CA GLU A 139 2.35 -28.24 30.84
C GLU A 139 2.79 -29.52 30.06
N THR A 140 1.92 -29.97 29.14
CA THR A 140 2.10 -31.25 28.46
C THR A 140 2.68 -31.09 27.06
N VAL A 141 3.24 -32.16 26.51
CA VAL A 141 3.67 -32.29 25.12
C VAL A 141 2.54 -31.96 24.15
N GLY A 142 1.32 -32.40 24.42
CA GLY A 142 0.13 -32.09 23.62
C GLY A 142 -0.18 -30.61 23.58
N THR A 143 -0.08 -29.89 24.72
CA THR A 143 -0.22 -28.44 24.78
C THR A 143 0.85 -27.75 23.93
N ALA A 144 2.12 -28.15 24.05
CA ALA A 144 3.20 -27.57 23.27
C ALA A 144 3.01 -27.77 21.76
N ARG A 145 2.61 -28.95 21.32
CA ARG A 145 2.29 -29.25 19.91
C ARG A 145 1.16 -28.38 19.36
N ARG A 146 0.09 -28.22 20.14
CA ARG A 146 -1.04 -27.36 19.77
C ARG A 146 -0.59 -25.92 19.60
N VAL A 147 0.11 -25.36 20.59
CA VAL A 147 0.64 -24.00 20.54
C VAL A 147 1.60 -23.79 19.37
N MET A 148 2.50 -24.76 19.12
CA MET A 148 3.41 -24.70 17.98
C MET A 148 2.67 -24.65 16.63
N ARG A 149 1.58 -25.40 16.49
CA ARG A 149 0.74 -25.38 15.26
C ARG A 149 -0.05 -24.08 15.13
N GLU A 150 -0.75 -23.66 16.18
CA GLU A 150 -1.59 -22.48 16.17
C GLU A 150 -0.78 -21.18 15.93
N GLN A 151 0.42 -21.12 16.49
CA GLN A 151 1.30 -19.96 16.38
C GLN A 151 2.35 -20.10 15.26
N ASN A 152 2.39 -21.22 14.54
CA ASN A 152 3.37 -21.52 13.51
C ASN A 152 4.83 -21.33 13.98
N ILE A 153 5.15 -21.84 15.18
CA ILE A 153 6.47 -21.73 15.80
C ILE A 153 7.07 -23.14 16.02
N SER A 154 8.41 -23.23 16.00
CA SER A 154 9.14 -24.49 16.11
C SER A 154 9.88 -24.65 17.44
N GLY A 155 9.63 -23.79 18.41
CA GLY A 155 10.23 -23.89 19.74
C GLY A 155 9.65 -22.87 20.70
N ILE A 156 9.50 -23.30 21.95
CA ILE A 156 8.83 -22.57 23.00
C ILE A 156 9.75 -22.53 24.23
N PRO A 157 10.16 -21.35 24.72
CA PRO A 157 10.83 -21.22 26.00
C PRO A 157 9.91 -21.76 27.12
N VAL A 158 10.52 -22.45 28.08
CA VAL A 158 9.83 -22.97 29.25
C VAL A 158 10.25 -22.13 30.45
N THR A 159 9.27 -21.54 31.15
CA THR A 159 9.52 -20.58 32.25
C THR A 159 8.70 -20.92 33.48
N ARG A 160 9.23 -20.55 34.67
CA ARG A 160 8.47 -20.44 35.94
C ARG A 160 8.29 -18.97 36.27
N GLY A 161 7.07 -18.46 36.05
CA GLY A 161 6.86 -17.02 36.03
C GLY A 161 7.67 -16.40 34.86
N THR A 162 8.58 -15.48 35.15
CA THR A 162 9.49 -14.86 34.18
C THR A 162 10.82 -15.62 34.01
N LYS A 163 11.15 -16.52 34.97
CA LYS A 163 12.45 -17.19 35.03
C LYS A 163 12.57 -18.33 34.01
N LEU A 164 13.57 -18.27 33.16
CA LEU A 164 13.83 -19.30 32.15
C LEU A 164 14.32 -20.60 32.84
N VAL A 165 13.71 -21.73 32.52
CA VAL A 165 14.08 -23.06 33.06
C VAL A 165 14.40 -24.09 31.97
N GLY A 166 14.03 -23.81 30.71
CA GLY A 166 14.31 -24.71 29.59
C GLY A 166 13.78 -24.18 28.27
N ILE A 167 13.94 -24.99 27.23
CA ILE A 167 13.33 -24.79 25.92
C ILE A 167 12.82 -26.12 25.39
N VAL A 168 11.66 -26.15 24.75
CA VAL A 168 11.15 -27.29 23.99
C VAL A 168 11.03 -26.93 22.52
N THR A 169 11.51 -27.78 21.64
CA THR A 169 11.51 -27.56 20.20
C THR A 169 10.77 -28.67 19.46
N SER A 170 10.39 -28.44 18.21
CA SER A 170 9.80 -29.47 17.35
C SER A 170 10.71 -30.69 17.19
N ARG A 171 12.03 -30.55 17.35
CA ARG A 171 13.00 -31.65 17.33
C ARG A 171 12.83 -32.54 18.56
N ASP A 172 12.66 -31.95 19.76
CA ASP A 172 12.47 -32.66 21.01
C ASP A 172 11.15 -33.45 21.03
N LEU A 173 10.13 -32.91 20.34
CA LEU A 173 8.79 -33.52 20.27
C LEU A 173 8.59 -34.49 19.12
N ARG A 174 9.52 -34.57 18.16
CA ARG A 174 9.34 -35.32 16.89
C ARG A 174 8.94 -36.76 17.09
N PHE A 175 9.59 -37.44 18.03
CA PHE A 175 9.41 -38.87 18.28
C PHE A 175 8.63 -39.17 19.56
N MET A 176 8.05 -38.15 20.22
CA MET A 176 7.21 -38.34 21.39
C MET A 176 5.84 -38.86 20.95
N THR A 177 5.40 -39.97 21.55
CA THR A 177 4.08 -40.57 21.31
C THR A 177 3.09 -40.27 22.43
N ASP A 178 3.58 -39.91 23.62
CA ASP A 178 2.79 -39.60 24.80
C ASP A 178 2.57 -38.09 24.92
N ASP A 179 1.39 -37.65 24.54
CA ASP A 179 0.99 -36.24 24.63
C ASP A 179 0.68 -35.78 26.07
N ALA A 180 0.49 -36.70 27.02
CA ALA A 180 0.26 -36.36 28.43
C ALA A 180 1.57 -36.11 29.19
N LYS A 181 2.71 -36.45 28.62
CA LYS A 181 4.01 -36.25 29.25
C LYS A 181 4.30 -34.78 29.51
N ARG A 182 4.81 -34.47 30.71
CA ARG A 182 5.13 -33.09 31.11
C ARG A 182 6.37 -32.56 30.40
N LEU A 183 6.42 -31.24 30.17
CA LEU A 183 7.53 -30.56 29.47
C LEU A 183 8.83 -30.64 30.27
N ASP A 184 8.78 -30.64 31.61
CA ASP A 184 9.97 -30.79 32.44
C ASP A 184 10.74 -32.11 32.22
N ALA A 185 10.07 -33.13 31.69
CA ALA A 185 10.70 -34.42 31.38
C ALA A 185 11.28 -34.52 29.96
N VAL A 186 10.96 -33.55 29.05
CA VAL A 186 11.34 -33.61 27.65
C VAL A 186 12.08 -32.38 27.14
N MET A 187 11.98 -31.23 27.85
CA MET A 187 12.64 -29.98 27.48
C MET A 187 14.16 -30.08 27.61
N THR A 188 14.88 -29.33 26.78
CA THR A 188 16.30 -29.08 26.96
C THR A 188 16.49 -28.14 28.19
N LYS A 189 17.25 -28.62 29.16
CA LYS A 189 17.66 -27.89 30.38
C LYS A 189 19.08 -27.34 30.22
N SER A 190 19.70 -26.93 31.33
CA SER A 190 21.10 -26.46 31.35
C SER A 190 22.07 -27.48 30.71
N PRO A 191 23.10 -27.01 29.93
CA PRO A 191 23.36 -25.60 29.62
C PRO A 191 22.49 -25.05 28.49
N LEU A 192 21.76 -23.97 28.74
CA LEU A 192 21.01 -23.23 27.73
C LEU A 192 21.92 -22.20 27.03
N VAL A 193 21.75 -22.04 25.72
CA VAL A 193 22.46 -21.00 24.99
C VAL A 193 21.70 -19.70 25.17
N THR A 194 22.27 -18.78 25.92
CA THR A 194 21.66 -17.50 26.28
C THR A 194 22.59 -16.32 26.00
N ALA A 195 22.02 -15.12 25.89
CA ALA A 195 22.76 -13.87 25.81
C ALA A 195 21.98 -12.74 26.50
N ALA A 196 22.66 -11.62 26.76
CA ALA A 196 22.00 -10.43 27.29
C ALA A 196 21.15 -9.72 26.22
N PRO A 197 20.03 -9.05 26.59
CA PRO A 197 19.29 -8.18 25.69
C PRO A 197 20.20 -7.11 25.08
N GLY A 198 19.98 -6.77 23.79
CA GLY A 198 20.79 -5.76 23.09
C GLY A 198 22.05 -6.31 22.41
N ILE A 199 22.32 -7.62 22.48
CA ILE A 199 23.45 -8.23 21.76
C ILE A 199 23.38 -7.92 20.24
N PRO A 200 24.51 -7.49 19.59
CA PRO A 200 24.55 -7.26 18.15
C PRO A 200 24.20 -8.52 17.33
N VAL A 201 23.47 -8.34 16.24
CA VAL A 201 22.98 -9.45 15.40
C VAL A 201 24.11 -10.33 14.87
N GLU A 202 25.25 -9.74 14.52
CA GLU A 202 26.41 -10.51 14.05
C GLU A 202 26.98 -11.43 15.13
N GLN A 203 26.98 -10.99 16.39
CA GLN A 203 27.39 -11.82 17.52
C GLN A 203 26.36 -12.93 17.79
N VAL A 204 25.05 -12.63 17.65
CA VAL A 204 24.01 -13.66 17.72
C VAL A 204 24.23 -14.73 16.67
N ARG A 205 24.52 -14.34 15.42
CA ARG A 205 24.78 -15.26 14.30
C ARG A 205 25.98 -16.16 14.58
N SER A 206 27.07 -15.56 15.06
CA SER A 206 28.28 -16.32 15.42
C SER A 206 28.01 -17.31 16.54
N LEU A 207 27.28 -16.88 17.59
CA LEU A 207 26.95 -17.73 18.75
C LEU A 207 26.03 -18.90 18.36
N LEU A 208 24.99 -18.66 17.55
CA LEU A 208 24.09 -19.70 17.03
C LEU A 208 24.86 -20.74 16.18
N ASN A 209 25.79 -20.28 15.34
CA ASN A 209 26.59 -21.14 14.50
C ASN A 209 27.62 -21.96 15.31
N GLU A 210 28.33 -21.32 16.24
CA GLU A 210 29.32 -21.97 17.12
C GLU A 210 28.66 -23.05 17.99
N ARG A 211 27.50 -22.72 18.60
CA ARG A 211 26.76 -23.64 19.47
C ARG A 211 25.87 -24.62 18.72
N LYS A 212 25.78 -24.52 17.39
CA LYS A 212 24.94 -25.37 16.51
C LYS A 212 23.47 -25.42 16.94
N VAL A 213 22.93 -24.28 17.39
CA VAL A 213 21.53 -24.11 17.78
C VAL A 213 20.81 -23.14 16.85
N GLU A 214 19.51 -23.33 16.69
CA GLU A 214 18.68 -22.47 15.84
C GLU A 214 18.03 -21.31 16.60
N LYS A 215 18.11 -21.32 17.94
CA LYS A 215 17.42 -20.38 18.83
C LYS A 215 18.34 -19.93 19.95
N LEU A 216 18.35 -18.61 20.17
CA LEU A 216 19.08 -17.97 21.25
C LEU A 216 18.08 -17.29 22.19
N LEU A 217 18.17 -17.62 23.47
CA LEU A 217 17.32 -17.08 24.51
C LEU A 217 17.98 -15.84 25.12
N LEU A 218 17.27 -14.71 25.13
CA LEU A 218 17.78 -13.49 25.75
C LEU A 218 17.31 -13.41 27.19
N VAL A 219 18.25 -13.31 28.15
CA VAL A 219 17.95 -13.27 29.57
C VAL A 219 18.65 -12.08 30.24
N ASP A 220 18.03 -11.55 31.28
CA ASP A 220 18.67 -10.55 32.13
C ASP A 220 19.61 -11.20 33.17
N ALA A 221 20.20 -10.37 34.07
CA ALA A 221 21.11 -10.81 35.11
C ALA A 221 20.48 -11.81 36.10
N ASP A 222 19.16 -11.74 36.30
CA ASP A 222 18.39 -12.64 37.18
C ASP A 222 17.87 -13.88 36.45
N PHE A 223 18.34 -14.11 35.19
CA PHE A 223 17.88 -15.20 34.33
C PHE A 223 16.40 -15.16 33.97
N ASN A 224 15.77 -13.97 34.00
CA ASN A 224 14.43 -13.80 33.45
C ASN A 224 14.49 -13.69 31.92
N LEU A 225 13.58 -14.37 31.24
CA LEU A 225 13.47 -14.32 29.80
C LEU A 225 13.05 -12.91 29.34
N ARG A 226 13.82 -12.33 28.42
CA ARG A 226 13.62 -11.00 27.83
C ARG A 226 13.41 -11.06 26.34
N GLY A 227 13.61 -12.22 25.73
CA GLY A 227 13.38 -12.40 24.28
C GLY A 227 13.92 -13.71 23.74
N LEU A 228 13.63 -13.93 22.49
CA LEU A 228 14.08 -15.07 21.70
C LEU A 228 14.55 -14.59 20.34
N VAL A 229 15.68 -15.07 19.86
CA VAL A 229 16.19 -14.86 18.48
C VAL A 229 16.30 -16.19 17.80
N THR A 230 15.89 -16.27 16.53
CA THR A 230 16.05 -17.51 15.73
C THR A 230 16.95 -17.29 14.52
N MET A 231 17.67 -18.35 14.10
CA MET A 231 18.49 -18.32 12.87
C MET A 231 17.62 -18.00 11.65
N LYS A 232 16.35 -18.45 11.63
CA LYS A 232 15.40 -18.19 10.55
C LYS A 232 15.14 -16.70 10.39
N ASP A 233 15.00 -15.95 11.48
CA ASP A 233 14.72 -14.51 11.46
C ASP A 233 15.95 -13.70 11.03
N ILE A 234 17.15 -14.13 11.44
CA ILE A 234 18.42 -13.54 10.96
C ILE A 234 18.59 -13.74 9.44
N ASN A 235 18.31 -14.94 8.94
CA ASN A 235 18.43 -15.24 7.50
C ASN A 235 17.44 -14.42 6.67
N LYS A 236 16.20 -14.22 7.14
CA LYS A 236 15.20 -13.37 6.47
C LYS A 236 15.68 -11.92 6.30
N ARG A 237 16.39 -11.38 7.29
CA ARG A 237 16.97 -10.03 7.18
C ARG A 237 17.98 -9.90 6.04
N THR A 238 18.76 -10.95 5.79
CA THR A 238 19.73 -10.98 4.69
C THR A 238 19.06 -11.13 3.32
N LEU A 239 17.90 -11.82 3.26
CA LEU A 239 17.14 -12.05 2.03
C LEU A 239 16.39 -10.79 1.56
N HIS A 240 15.97 -9.91 2.48
CA HIS A 240 15.19 -8.70 2.18
C HIS A 240 15.88 -7.44 2.72
N PRO A 241 17.01 -7.01 2.10
CA PRO A 241 17.80 -5.86 2.58
C PRO A 241 17.03 -4.53 2.46
N HIS A 242 16.08 -4.45 1.51
CA HIS A 242 15.25 -3.27 1.25
C HIS A 242 13.91 -3.29 1.98
N ALA A 243 13.66 -4.26 2.88
CA ALA A 243 12.40 -4.34 3.59
C ALA A 243 12.09 -3.07 4.39
N CYS A 244 10.81 -2.65 4.35
CA CYS A 244 10.32 -1.50 5.11
C CYS A 244 10.15 -1.90 6.58
N LYS A 245 11.06 -1.42 7.45
CA LYS A 245 11.13 -1.82 8.86
C LYS A 245 11.07 -0.61 9.80
N ASP A 246 10.56 -0.86 11.00
CA ASP A 246 10.60 0.10 12.11
C ASP A 246 11.98 0.10 12.80
N ALA A 247 12.17 0.98 13.78
CA ALA A 247 13.42 1.09 14.54
C ALA A 247 13.81 -0.19 15.31
N ARG A 248 12.83 -1.07 15.57
CA ARG A 248 13.05 -2.39 16.21
C ARG A 248 13.36 -3.50 15.19
N GLY A 249 13.44 -3.18 13.89
CA GLY A 249 13.70 -4.14 12.81
C GLY A 249 12.50 -5.00 12.41
N ARG A 250 11.28 -4.65 12.83
CA ARG A 250 10.04 -5.34 12.48
C ARG A 250 9.42 -4.72 11.22
N LEU A 251 8.76 -5.52 10.41
CA LEU A 251 8.05 -5.03 9.22
C LEU A 251 7.01 -3.97 9.61
N ARG A 252 6.90 -2.93 8.79
CA ARG A 252 5.89 -1.88 8.96
C ARG A 252 4.56 -2.30 8.34
N VAL A 253 3.47 -1.86 8.99
CA VAL A 253 2.10 -2.11 8.55
C VAL A 253 1.19 -0.96 8.95
N GLY A 254 0.30 -0.57 8.03
CA GLY A 254 -0.80 0.34 8.31
C GLY A 254 -2.11 -0.41 8.52
N ALA A 255 -3.09 0.24 9.13
CA ALA A 255 -4.42 -0.33 9.32
C ALA A 255 -5.52 0.73 9.11
N ALA A 256 -6.57 0.34 8.39
CA ALA A 256 -7.72 1.19 8.13
C ALA A 256 -8.67 1.26 9.33
N VAL A 257 -9.17 2.46 9.62
CA VAL A 257 -10.14 2.75 10.67
C VAL A 257 -11.30 3.59 10.13
N GLY A 258 -12.44 3.53 10.81
CA GLY A 258 -13.58 4.40 10.57
C GLY A 258 -13.52 5.70 11.40
N VAL A 259 -14.50 6.58 11.20
CA VAL A 259 -14.55 7.90 11.87
C VAL A 259 -14.89 7.81 13.37
N ASN A 260 -15.63 6.79 13.81
CA ASN A 260 -16.09 6.63 15.22
C ASN A 260 -15.63 5.32 15.85
N ASP A 261 -14.48 4.81 15.47
CA ASP A 261 -14.03 3.43 15.69
C ASP A 261 -13.02 3.33 16.85
N ARG A 262 -13.34 3.96 18.01
CA ARG A 262 -12.40 4.09 19.16
C ARG A 262 -11.86 2.76 19.67
N GLU A 263 -12.71 1.72 19.75
CA GLU A 263 -12.29 0.39 20.18
C GLU A 263 -11.26 -0.20 19.21
N ARG A 264 -11.52 -0.13 17.92
CA ARG A 264 -10.62 -0.59 16.86
C ARG A 264 -9.30 0.18 16.87
N ILE A 265 -9.37 1.50 16.99
CA ILE A 265 -8.16 2.35 17.05
C ILE A 265 -7.28 1.90 18.23
N ARG A 266 -7.86 1.72 19.41
CA ARG A 266 -7.12 1.24 20.58
C ARG A 266 -6.48 -0.14 20.34
N ALA A 267 -7.26 -1.10 19.86
CA ALA A 267 -6.75 -2.46 19.59
C ALA A 267 -5.62 -2.47 18.55
N LEU A 268 -5.68 -1.61 17.52
CA LEU A 268 -4.64 -1.49 16.51
C LEU A 268 -3.37 -0.81 17.02
N VAL A 269 -3.52 0.18 17.92
CA VAL A 269 -2.38 0.80 18.61
C VAL A 269 -1.71 -0.20 19.56
N GLU A 270 -2.49 -0.98 20.30
CA GLU A 270 -1.97 -2.07 21.14
C GLU A 270 -1.30 -3.18 20.33
N ALA A 271 -1.79 -3.47 19.12
CA ALA A 271 -1.15 -4.39 18.16
C ALA A 271 0.09 -3.78 17.48
N ASP A 272 0.44 -2.54 17.80
CA ASP A 272 1.61 -1.80 17.31
C ASP A 272 1.59 -1.50 15.79
N ALA A 273 0.39 -1.21 15.23
CA ALA A 273 0.28 -0.70 13.87
C ALA A 273 1.12 0.59 13.72
N ASP A 274 1.95 0.69 12.67
CA ASP A 274 2.85 1.85 12.49
C ASP A 274 2.10 3.13 12.13
N LEU A 275 0.98 2.99 11.42
CA LEU A 275 0.11 4.11 11.09
C LEU A 275 -1.36 3.69 11.00
N LEU A 276 -2.26 4.64 11.22
CA LEU A 276 -3.69 4.50 11.05
C LEU A 276 -4.15 5.25 9.80
N VAL A 277 -5.08 4.65 9.05
CA VAL A 277 -5.67 5.28 7.87
C VAL A 277 -7.15 5.51 8.12
N VAL A 278 -7.56 6.77 8.28
CA VAL A 278 -8.97 7.14 8.30
C VAL A 278 -9.49 7.06 6.87
N ASP A 279 -10.11 5.91 6.56
CA ASP A 279 -10.44 5.51 5.20
C ASP A 279 -11.93 5.64 4.91
N THR A 280 -12.31 6.66 4.14
CA THR A 280 -13.69 7.01 3.79
C THR A 280 -13.85 7.26 2.29
N ALA A 281 -15.07 7.16 1.78
CA ALA A 281 -15.38 7.51 0.40
C ALA A 281 -15.25 9.01 0.14
N HIS A 282 -15.51 9.84 1.18
CA HIS A 282 -15.37 11.29 1.14
C HIS A 282 -14.66 11.80 2.40
N GLY A 283 -13.36 12.07 2.28
CA GLY A 283 -12.50 12.50 3.38
C GLY A 283 -12.70 13.95 3.81
N HIS A 284 -13.23 14.81 2.95
CA HIS A 284 -13.53 16.20 3.27
C HIS A 284 -14.89 16.34 3.95
N SER A 285 -15.02 15.77 5.13
CA SER A 285 -16.25 15.83 5.93
C SER A 285 -15.93 16.14 7.39
N LYS A 286 -16.86 16.80 8.08
CA LYS A 286 -16.70 17.16 9.49
C LYS A 286 -16.33 15.95 10.35
N ASN A 287 -16.96 14.81 10.13
CA ASN A 287 -16.71 13.59 10.90
C ASN A 287 -15.27 13.07 10.74
N VAL A 288 -14.70 13.17 9.53
CA VAL A 288 -13.31 12.78 9.27
C VAL A 288 -12.34 13.75 9.94
N LEU A 289 -12.57 15.07 9.83
CA LEU A 289 -11.74 16.08 10.49
C LEU A 289 -11.74 15.90 12.01
N ASP A 290 -12.90 15.66 12.60
CA ASP A 290 -13.04 15.43 14.05
C ASP A 290 -12.37 14.12 14.47
N ALA A 291 -12.48 13.04 13.66
CA ALA A 291 -11.81 11.77 13.91
C ALA A 291 -10.27 11.92 13.90
N VAL A 292 -9.72 12.63 12.93
CA VAL A 292 -8.27 12.91 12.86
C VAL A 292 -7.82 13.66 14.11
N ARG A 293 -8.51 14.75 14.49
CA ARG A 293 -8.18 15.52 15.70
C ARG A 293 -8.22 14.66 16.95
N ALA A 294 -9.24 13.80 17.09
CA ALA A 294 -9.38 12.90 18.24
C ALA A 294 -8.25 11.86 18.31
N ILE A 295 -7.90 11.24 17.18
CA ILE A 295 -6.78 10.28 17.13
C ILE A 295 -5.47 10.96 17.50
N LYS A 296 -5.19 12.15 16.96
CA LYS A 296 -3.96 12.91 17.26
C LYS A 296 -3.92 13.44 18.69
N ALA A 297 -5.06 13.69 19.31
CA ALA A 297 -5.13 14.06 20.73
C ALA A 297 -4.82 12.88 21.65
N ASP A 298 -5.40 11.70 21.35
CA ASP A 298 -5.27 10.48 22.17
C ASP A 298 -3.91 9.75 21.92
N TYR A 299 -3.38 9.81 20.69
CA TYR A 299 -2.19 9.07 20.25
C TYR A 299 -1.24 9.97 19.44
N LYS A 300 -0.61 10.94 20.10
CA LYS A 300 0.23 11.98 19.48
C LYS A 300 1.35 11.45 18.58
N ASP A 301 1.96 10.34 19.01
CA ASP A 301 3.11 9.72 18.31
C ASP A 301 2.69 8.75 17.20
N ARG A 302 1.38 8.53 17.00
CA ARG A 302 0.89 7.63 15.95
C ARG A 302 0.67 8.41 14.66
N ALA A 303 1.27 7.94 13.57
CA ALA A 303 1.06 8.53 12.25
C ALA A 303 -0.39 8.31 11.78
N VAL A 304 -1.00 9.33 11.23
CA VAL A 304 -2.39 9.32 10.72
C VAL A 304 -2.41 9.77 9.27
N VAL A 305 -2.90 8.90 8.40
CA VAL A 305 -3.26 9.22 7.01
C VAL A 305 -4.77 9.35 6.93
N ALA A 306 -5.28 10.32 6.19
CA ALA A 306 -6.72 10.46 5.98
C ALA A 306 -7.06 10.66 4.50
N GLY A 307 -8.24 10.19 4.10
CA GLY A 307 -8.81 10.32 2.76
C GLY A 307 -10.15 9.57 2.61
N ASN A 308 -10.72 9.57 1.38
CA ASN A 308 -10.13 10.07 0.14
C ASN A 308 -10.56 11.51 -0.11
N ILE A 309 -9.65 12.29 -0.64
CA ILE A 309 -9.90 13.67 -1.04
C ILE A 309 -9.49 13.89 -2.50
N ALA A 310 -9.88 15.04 -3.08
CA ALA A 310 -9.54 15.37 -4.46
C ALA A 310 -9.32 16.87 -4.70
N THR A 311 -9.32 17.70 -3.64
CA THR A 311 -9.26 19.18 -3.77
C THR A 311 -8.22 19.78 -2.83
N ALA A 312 -7.65 20.91 -3.23
CA ALA A 312 -6.73 21.71 -2.43
C ALA A 312 -7.34 22.15 -1.08
N GLU A 313 -8.63 22.45 -1.07
CA GLU A 313 -9.38 22.88 0.11
C GLU A 313 -9.46 21.75 1.15
N ALA A 314 -9.80 20.52 0.70
CA ALA A 314 -9.81 19.34 1.56
C ALA A 314 -8.41 19.06 2.15
N ALA A 315 -7.36 19.28 1.36
CA ALA A 315 -5.98 19.14 1.85
C ALA A 315 -5.69 20.11 2.99
N ARG A 316 -6.01 21.40 2.83
CA ARG A 316 -5.81 22.42 3.88
C ARG A 316 -6.50 22.06 5.18
N ASP A 317 -7.77 21.64 5.10
CA ASP A 317 -8.56 21.32 6.29
C ASP A 317 -8.05 20.08 7.02
N LEU A 318 -7.64 19.02 6.29
CA LEU A 318 -7.03 17.84 6.89
C LEU A 318 -5.64 18.12 7.47
N ILE A 319 -4.83 18.95 6.83
CA ILE A 319 -3.54 19.40 7.36
C ILE A 319 -3.75 20.16 8.68
N ALA A 320 -4.73 21.07 8.70
CA ALA A 320 -5.11 21.79 9.92
C ALA A 320 -5.67 20.87 11.02
N ALA A 321 -6.26 19.74 10.66
CA ALA A 321 -6.69 18.71 11.61
C ALA A 321 -5.53 17.85 12.16
N GLY A 322 -4.32 17.93 11.56
CA GLY A 322 -3.11 17.29 12.07
C GLY A 322 -2.73 15.97 11.41
N VAL A 323 -3.13 15.70 10.17
CA VAL A 323 -2.70 14.49 9.42
C VAL A 323 -1.19 14.49 9.16
N ASP A 324 -0.63 13.28 9.04
CA ASP A 324 0.77 13.04 8.68
C ASP A 324 0.93 12.61 7.21
N GLY A 325 -0.17 12.33 6.53
CA GLY A 325 -0.24 12.01 5.10
C GLY A 325 -1.66 12.14 4.56
N LEU A 326 -1.77 12.42 3.26
CA LEU A 326 -3.05 12.62 2.55
C LEU A 326 -3.28 11.52 1.52
N LYS A 327 -4.48 10.95 1.48
CA LYS A 327 -4.86 9.92 0.49
C LYS A 327 -5.84 10.50 -0.53
N VAL A 328 -5.46 10.49 -1.82
CA VAL A 328 -6.09 11.25 -2.90
C VAL A 328 -6.68 10.34 -3.96
N GLY A 329 -7.96 10.51 -4.23
CA GLY A 329 -8.66 9.80 -5.32
C GLY A 329 -10.15 9.60 -5.04
N ILE A 330 -11.00 10.27 -5.78
CA ILE A 330 -12.46 10.11 -5.77
C ILE A 330 -12.88 9.50 -7.11
N GLY A 331 -13.19 8.21 -7.08
CA GLY A 331 -13.71 7.47 -8.22
C GLY A 331 -12.73 6.97 -9.30
N PRO A 332 -11.38 6.99 -9.14
CA PRO A 332 -10.47 6.50 -10.18
C PRO A 332 -10.26 4.98 -10.17
N GLY A 333 -10.69 4.26 -9.13
CA GLY A 333 -10.47 2.81 -9.02
C GLY A 333 -11.23 2.02 -10.09
N SER A 334 -10.64 0.92 -10.58
CA SER A 334 -11.18 0.09 -11.68
C SER A 334 -12.56 -0.53 -11.40
N ILE A 335 -12.90 -0.72 -10.12
CA ILE A 335 -14.18 -1.28 -9.65
C ILE A 335 -15.06 -0.24 -8.96
N CYS A 336 -14.65 1.05 -8.99
CA CYS A 336 -15.40 2.15 -8.40
C CYS A 336 -16.44 2.69 -9.41
N THR A 337 -17.69 2.83 -8.98
CA THR A 337 -18.76 3.42 -9.79
C THR A 337 -19.26 4.75 -9.22
N THR A 338 -18.61 5.33 -8.22
CA THR A 338 -19.00 6.61 -7.58
C THR A 338 -19.26 7.71 -8.60
N ARG A 339 -18.39 7.85 -9.62
CA ARG A 339 -18.56 8.88 -10.66
C ARG A 339 -19.82 8.71 -11.49
N ILE A 340 -20.29 7.48 -11.66
CA ILE A 340 -21.50 7.16 -12.42
C ILE A 340 -22.74 7.22 -11.52
N ILE A 341 -22.65 6.67 -10.33
CA ILE A 341 -23.80 6.55 -9.40
C ILE A 341 -24.09 7.87 -8.71
N ALA A 342 -23.04 8.54 -8.20
CA ALA A 342 -23.18 9.79 -7.47
C ALA A 342 -22.90 11.04 -8.33
N GLY A 343 -22.32 10.88 -9.54
CA GLY A 343 -21.93 11.99 -10.41
C GLY A 343 -20.77 12.84 -9.87
N VAL A 344 -20.00 12.32 -8.91
CA VAL A 344 -18.93 13.06 -8.19
C VAL A 344 -17.57 12.43 -8.43
N GLY A 345 -16.55 13.25 -8.68
CA GLY A 345 -15.17 12.82 -8.82
C GLY A 345 -14.30 13.88 -9.48
N VAL A 346 -12.99 13.66 -9.40
CA VAL A 346 -11.97 14.47 -10.08
C VAL A 346 -11.01 13.55 -10.80
N PRO A 347 -10.63 13.82 -12.06
CA PRO A 347 -9.60 13.06 -12.77
C PRO A 347 -8.28 13.04 -12.00
N GLN A 348 -7.59 11.90 -11.99
CA GLN A 348 -6.62 11.59 -10.94
C GLN A 348 -5.35 12.46 -10.96
N ILE A 349 -4.83 12.80 -12.14
CA ILE A 349 -3.67 13.72 -12.25
C ILE A 349 -4.02 15.10 -11.66
N THR A 350 -5.19 15.63 -12.04
CA THR A 350 -5.67 16.93 -11.50
C THR A 350 -5.83 16.86 -9.99
N ALA A 351 -6.49 15.81 -9.47
CA ALA A 351 -6.69 15.65 -8.03
C ALA A 351 -5.37 15.60 -7.25
N VAL A 352 -4.40 14.79 -7.74
CA VAL A 352 -3.08 14.68 -7.12
C VAL A 352 -2.34 16.03 -7.18
N TRP A 353 -2.35 16.69 -8.32
CA TRP A 353 -1.68 17.98 -8.51
C TRP A 353 -2.21 19.05 -7.55
N ASP A 354 -3.52 19.23 -7.47
CA ASP A 354 -4.14 20.24 -6.62
C ASP A 354 -3.90 20.00 -5.14
N VAL A 355 -4.01 18.74 -4.69
CA VAL A 355 -3.73 18.36 -3.31
C VAL A 355 -2.25 18.49 -2.99
N ALA A 356 -1.35 18.04 -3.87
CA ALA A 356 0.09 18.07 -3.64
C ALA A 356 0.63 19.50 -3.48
N ARG A 357 0.11 20.48 -4.25
CA ARG A 357 0.50 21.89 -4.12
C ARG A 357 0.22 22.48 -2.74
N GLU A 358 -0.85 22.07 -2.08
CA GLU A 358 -1.15 22.48 -0.70
C GLU A 358 -0.35 21.67 0.31
N ALA A 359 -0.23 20.36 0.09
CA ALA A 359 0.48 19.44 0.97
C ALA A 359 1.99 19.79 1.08
N GLU A 360 2.60 20.18 -0.03
CA GLU A 360 4.02 20.56 -0.10
C GLU A 360 4.35 21.77 0.82
N LYS A 361 3.46 22.77 0.92
CA LYS A 361 3.63 23.91 1.81
C LYS A 361 3.76 23.53 3.29
N ALA A 362 3.17 22.40 3.66
CA ALA A 362 3.18 21.86 5.03
C ALA A 362 4.12 20.65 5.20
N GLY A 363 4.83 20.24 4.15
CA GLY A 363 5.68 19.06 4.16
C GLY A 363 4.92 17.75 4.39
N ILE A 364 3.65 17.66 3.93
CA ILE A 364 2.80 16.48 4.08
C ILE A 364 2.87 15.62 2.81
N PRO A 365 3.28 14.34 2.92
CA PRO A 365 3.28 13.41 1.80
C PRO A 365 1.87 13.09 1.27
N VAL A 366 1.80 12.82 -0.04
CA VAL A 366 0.56 12.51 -0.75
C VAL A 366 0.61 11.09 -1.31
N ILE A 367 -0.45 10.32 -1.10
CA ILE A 367 -0.67 8.98 -1.65
C ILE A 367 -1.69 9.11 -2.79
N ALA A 368 -1.29 8.82 -4.03
CA ALA A 368 -2.22 8.74 -5.15
C ALA A 368 -2.95 7.38 -5.12
N ASP A 369 -4.24 7.38 -4.76
CA ASP A 369 -5.06 6.18 -4.58
C ASP A 369 -6.00 5.95 -5.74
N GLY A 370 -5.75 4.88 -6.50
CA GLY A 370 -6.57 4.43 -7.62
C GLY A 370 -6.12 4.97 -8.99
N GLY A 371 -6.59 4.29 -10.04
CA GLY A 371 -6.30 4.62 -11.43
C GLY A 371 -4.98 4.05 -11.98
N ILE A 372 -4.14 3.43 -11.16
CA ILE A 372 -2.90 2.78 -11.60
C ILE A 372 -3.23 1.46 -12.29
N ARG A 373 -2.98 1.37 -13.59
CA ARG A 373 -3.23 0.18 -14.44
C ARG A 373 -1.93 -0.40 -14.99
N HIS A 374 -0.95 0.44 -15.21
CA HIS A 374 0.36 0.07 -15.76
C HIS A 374 1.49 0.64 -14.88
N SER A 375 2.68 0.05 -14.99
CA SER A 375 3.87 0.55 -14.28
C SER A 375 4.21 2.00 -14.66
N GLY A 376 3.92 2.43 -15.89
CA GLY A 376 4.10 3.80 -16.37
C GLY A 376 3.18 4.85 -15.71
N ASP A 377 2.09 4.44 -15.07
CA ASP A 377 1.22 5.36 -14.33
C ASP A 377 1.87 5.80 -13.01
N ILE A 378 2.77 4.99 -12.44
CA ILE A 378 3.48 5.31 -11.21
C ILE A 378 4.34 6.57 -11.35
N PRO A 379 5.28 6.66 -12.33
CA PRO A 379 6.05 7.89 -12.52
C PRO A 379 5.17 9.10 -12.87
N LYS A 380 4.03 8.92 -13.58
CA LYS A 380 3.09 10.01 -13.83
C LYS A 380 2.43 10.52 -12.55
N ALA A 381 2.00 9.62 -11.64
CA ALA A 381 1.42 10.00 -10.34
C ALA A 381 2.44 10.77 -9.48
N ILE A 382 3.69 10.29 -9.45
CA ILE A 382 4.78 10.93 -8.71
C ILE A 382 5.10 12.31 -9.30
N ALA A 383 5.23 12.41 -10.61
CA ALA A 383 5.47 13.68 -11.31
C ALA A 383 4.33 14.70 -11.09
N ALA A 384 3.08 14.22 -10.89
CA ALA A 384 1.96 15.07 -10.50
C ALA A 384 2.03 15.54 -9.03
N GLY A 385 3.01 15.09 -8.24
CA GLY A 385 3.26 15.53 -6.87
C GLY A 385 3.00 14.46 -5.79
N ALA A 386 2.56 13.24 -6.16
CA ALA A 386 2.44 12.17 -5.18
C ALA A 386 3.81 11.73 -4.64
N SER A 387 3.86 11.33 -3.38
CA SER A 387 5.03 10.69 -2.77
C SER A 387 4.99 9.18 -2.95
N SER A 388 3.79 8.60 -3.03
CA SER A 388 3.58 7.17 -3.24
C SER A 388 2.26 6.91 -3.95
N VAL A 389 2.08 5.69 -4.44
CA VAL A 389 0.84 5.23 -5.09
C VAL A 389 0.20 4.11 -4.30
N MET A 390 -1.12 4.15 -4.13
CA MET A 390 -1.88 3.04 -3.58
C MET A 390 -2.45 2.19 -4.72
N VAL A 391 -2.18 0.90 -4.63
CA VAL A 391 -2.50 -0.06 -5.69
C VAL A 391 -3.50 -1.10 -5.16
N GLY A 392 -4.62 -1.25 -5.83
CA GLY A 392 -5.67 -2.24 -5.54
C GLY A 392 -5.67 -3.38 -6.55
N SER A 393 -6.23 -3.14 -7.75
CA SER A 393 -6.49 -4.18 -8.77
C SER A 393 -5.24 -4.98 -9.18
N LEU A 394 -4.12 -4.32 -9.38
CA LEU A 394 -2.87 -4.97 -9.77
C LEU A 394 -2.35 -5.92 -8.69
N LEU A 395 -2.44 -5.53 -7.41
CA LEU A 395 -2.02 -6.39 -6.28
C LEU A 395 -3.06 -7.43 -5.90
N ALA A 396 -4.36 -7.20 -6.20
CA ALA A 396 -5.41 -8.19 -5.99
C ALA A 396 -5.15 -9.50 -6.76
N GLY A 397 -4.47 -9.43 -7.91
CA GLY A 397 -4.07 -10.59 -8.72
C GLY A 397 -2.91 -11.42 -8.14
N CYS A 398 -2.20 -10.93 -7.12
CA CYS A 398 -1.06 -11.62 -6.54
C CYS A 398 -1.48 -12.84 -5.70
N GLU A 399 -0.60 -13.82 -5.60
CA GLU A 399 -0.80 -15.04 -4.81
C GLU A 399 -1.11 -14.74 -3.34
N GLU A 400 -0.49 -13.70 -2.78
CA GLU A 400 -0.59 -13.32 -1.36
C GLU A 400 -1.86 -12.56 -1.01
N SER A 401 -2.63 -12.08 -2.00
CA SER A 401 -3.92 -11.41 -1.76
C SER A 401 -4.97 -12.39 -1.20
N PRO A 402 -5.90 -11.93 -0.33
CA PRO A 402 -6.90 -12.80 0.29
C PRO A 402 -8.02 -13.24 -0.66
N GLY A 403 -8.19 -12.60 -1.82
CA GLY A 403 -9.20 -12.98 -2.80
C GLY A 403 -9.09 -14.44 -3.23
N GLU A 404 -10.22 -15.11 -3.40
CA GLU A 404 -10.28 -16.50 -3.86
C GLU A 404 -9.69 -16.65 -5.27
N THR A 405 -8.95 -17.74 -5.49
CA THR A 405 -8.44 -18.08 -6.83
C THR A 405 -9.48 -18.91 -7.56
N VAL A 406 -9.92 -18.45 -8.73
CA VAL A 406 -10.91 -19.12 -9.57
C VAL A 406 -10.33 -19.39 -10.96
N ILE A 407 -10.81 -20.48 -11.60
CA ILE A 407 -10.46 -20.79 -12.98
C ILE A 407 -11.63 -20.35 -13.88
N HIS A 408 -11.33 -19.46 -14.83
CA HIS A 408 -12.29 -19.01 -15.83
C HIS A 408 -11.67 -19.11 -17.23
N THR A 409 -12.40 -19.74 -18.16
CA THR A 409 -11.94 -19.97 -19.54
C THR A 409 -10.52 -20.54 -19.65
N GLY A 410 -10.15 -21.48 -18.73
CA GLY A 410 -8.83 -22.14 -18.70
C GLY A 410 -7.68 -21.29 -18.14
N ARG A 411 -7.97 -20.08 -17.62
CA ARG A 411 -6.98 -19.21 -16.97
C ARG A 411 -7.32 -19.01 -15.49
N SER A 412 -6.30 -18.76 -14.68
CA SER A 412 -6.47 -18.46 -13.25
C SER A 412 -6.74 -16.97 -13.05
N TYR A 413 -7.72 -16.67 -12.20
CA TYR A 413 -8.10 -15.32 -11.78
C TYR A 413 -8.19 -15.26 -10.26
N LYS A 414 -8.16 -14.04 -9.71
CA LYS A 414 -8.45 -13.74 -8.30
C LYS A 414 -9.74 -12.94 -8.21
N VAL A 415 -10.61 -13.33 -7.29
CA VAL A 415 -11.81 -12.53 -6.97
C VAL A 415 -11.38 -11.17 -6.44
N TYR A 416 -11.96 -10.12 -7.01
CA TYR A 416 -11.68 -8.73 -6.66
C TYR A 416 -12.97 -7.93 -6.59
N ARG A 417 -13.15 -7.15 -5.52
CA ARG A 417 -14.37 -6.34 -5.37
C ARG A 417 -14.09 -4.98 -4.76
N GLY A 418 -14.94 -4.01 -5.15
CA GLY A 418 -14.95 -2.68 -4.55
C GLY A 418 -15.48 -2.71 -3.13
N MET A 419 -14.92 -1.85 -2.27
CA MET A 419 -15.44 -1.66 -0.91
C MET A 419 -16.85 -1.08 -0.91
N GLY A 420 -17.29 -0.44 -2.01
CA GLY A 420 -18.65 0.01 -2.28
C GLY A 420 -19.54 -1.01 -2.99
N SER A 421 -19.09 -2.25 -3.23
CA SER A 421 -19.93 -3.31 -3.76
C SER A 421 -20.91 -3.80 -2.71
N GLU A 422 -22.04 -4.37 -3.15
CA GLU A 422 -23.07 -4.87 -2.25
C GLU A 422 -22.52 -5.91 -1.27
N GLY A 423 -21.74 -6.87 -1.76
CA GLY A 423 -21.15 -7.92 -0.91
C GLY A 423 -20.14 -7.38 0.11
N ALA A 424 -19.38 -6.34 -0.23
CA ALA A 424 -18.48 -5.69 0.72
C ALA A 424 -19.27 -4.87 1.76
N MET A 425 -20.34 -4.17 1.33
CA MET A 425 -21.19 -3.39 2.24
C MET A 425 -21.91 -4.26 3.27
N VAL A 426 -22.42 -5.41 2.86
CA VAL A 426 -23.07 -6.39 3.76
C VAL A 426 -22.06 -6.93 4.80
N LYS A 427 -20.77 -7.07 4.44
CA LYS A 427 -19.72 -7.53 5.35
C LYS A 427 -19.19 -6.45 6.32
N GLY A 428 -19.56 -5.15 6.13
CA GLY A 428 -19.19 -4.09 7.07
C GLY A 428 -18.73 -2.78 6.46
N SER A 429 -18.48 -2.69 5.13
CA SER A 429 -17.96 -1.47 4.52
C SER A 429 -19.01 -0.36 4.28
N LYS A 430 -20.31 -0.58 4.55
CA LYS A 430 -21.39 0.38 4.36
C LYS A 430 -21.17 1.73 5.08
N GLU A 431 -20.50 1.74 6.22
CA GLU A 431 -20.17 2.97 6.94
C GLU A 431 -19.20 3.87 6.17
N ARG A 432 -18.30 3.30 5.35
CA ARG A 432 -17.39 4.04 4.48
C ARG A 432 -18.12 4.97 3.51
N TYR A 433 -19.36 4.58 3.12
CA TYR A 433 -20.24 5.26 2.18
C TYR A 433 -21.40 6.02 2.87
N GLY A 434 -21.31 6.24 4.17
CA GLY A 434 -22.34 6.95 4.93
C GLY A 434 -23.64 6.16 5.12
N GLN A 435 -23.66 4.87 4.77
CA GLN A 435 -24.86 4.00 4.81
C GLN A 435 -24.90 3.09 6.04
N GLY A 436 -24.14 3.41 7.10
CA GLY A 436 -24.05 2.58 8.33
C GLY A 436 -25.40 2.26 8.97
N LYS A 437 -26.36 3.17 8.88
CA LYS A 437 -27.72 3.02 9.44
C LYS A 437 -28.68 2.23 8.54
N VAL A 438 -28.29 1.88 7.32
CA VAL A 438 -29.15 1.10 6.39
C VAL A 438 -29.11 -0.37 6.81
N GLU A 439 -30.23 -0.92 7.26
CA GLU A 439 -30.33 -2.32 7.72
C GLU A 439 -30.73 -3.26 6.58
N GLU A 440 -31.67 -2.82 5.75
CA GLU A 440 -32.19 -3.62 4.64
C GLU A 440 -31.20 -3.63 3.46
N ARG A 441 -30.75 -4.82 3.06
CA ARG A 441 -29.85 -5.02 1.92
C ARG A 441 -30.36 -4.38 0.62
N SER A 442 -31.66 -4.47 0.36
CA SER A 442 -32.32 -3.91 -0.82
C SER A 442 -32.31 -2.38 -0.91
N LYS A 443 -32.01 -1.70 0.21
CA LYS A 443 -31.91 -0.23 0.30
C LYS A 443 -30.47 0.28 0.25
N LEU A 444 -29.49 -0.60 0.17
CA LEU A 444 -28.11 -0.19 -0.07
C LEU A 444 -27.97 0.37 -1.49
N VAL A 445 -27.21 1.44 -1.64
CA VAL A 445 -26.83 2.03 -2.94
C VAL A 445 -25.35 1.73 -3.18
N PRO A 446 -25.01 0.70 -3.95
CA PRO A 446 -23.62 0.36 -4.22
C PRO A 446 -22.94 1.40 -5.10
N GLU A 447 -21.70 1.73 -4.75
CA GLU A 447 -20.79 2.58 -5.52
C GLU A 447 -19.56 1.80 -5.99
N GLY A 448 -19.71 0.51 -6.22
CA GLY A 448 -18.66 -0.38 -6.69
C GLY A 448 -19.22 -1.71 -7.16
N VAL A 449 -18.42 -2.41 -7.96
CA VAL A 449 -18.77 -3.71 -8.52
C VAL A 449 -17.88 -4.83 -7.96
N GLU A 450 -18.29 -6.06 -8.21
CA GLU A 450 -17.51 -7.28 -7.94
C GLU A 450 -17.11 -7.92 -9.26
N GLY A 451 -15.93 -8.48 -9.31
CA GLY A 451 -15.39 -9.12 -10.49
C GLY A 451 -14.16 -9.96 -10.17
N MET A 452 -13.31 -10.15 -11.14
CA MET A 452 -12.06 -10.88 -11.00
C MET A 452 -10.96 -10.20 -11.80
N VAL A 453 -9.72 -10.39 -11.37
CA VAL A 453 -8.53 -9.92 -12.05
C VAL A 453 -7.63 -11.10 -12.42
N PRO A 454 -6.84 -11.02 -13.51
CA PRO A 454 -5.91 -12.07 -13.86
C PRO A 454 -4.94 -12.38 -12.72
N PHE A 455 -4.66 -13.66 -12.50
CA PHE A 455 -3.64 -14.10 -11.55
C PHE A 455 -2.24 -13.66 -12.03
N LYS A 456 -1.48 -13.01 -11.15
CA LYS A 456 -0.18 -12.39 -11.45
C LYS A 456 1.03 -13.15 -10.88
N GLY A 457 0.80 -14.28 -10.18
CA GLY A 457 1.87 -14.99 -9.48
C GLY A 457 2.28 -14.32 -8.17
N ARG A 458 3.53 -14.50 -7.78
CA ARG A 458 4.07 -13.96 -6.52
C ARG A 458 4.19 -12.45 -6.55
N LEU A 459 3.84 -11.82 -5.44
CA LEU A 459 3.90 -10.37 -5.29
C LEU A 459 5.31 -9.82 -5.57
N SER A 460 6.36 -10.47 -5.08
CA SER A 460 7.75 -10.01 -5.26
C SER A 460 8.14 -9.88 -6.74
N GLU A 461 7.78 -10.86 -7.57
CA GLU A 461 8.05 -10.85 -9.01
C GLU A 461 7.27 -9.72 -9.70
N PHE A 462 6.01 -9.55 -9.32
CA PHE A 462 5.15 -8.52 -9.90
C PHE A 462 5.55 -7.10 -9.48
N VAL A 463 5.85 -6.87 -8.20
CA VAL A 463 6.35 -5.58 -7.69
C VAL A 463 7.69 -5.22 -8.34
N TYR A 464 8.57 -6.19 -8.58
CA TYR A 464 9.82 -5.97 -9.30
C TYR A 464 9.56 -5.35 -10.69
N GLN A 465 8.54 -5.83 -11.43
CA GLN A 465 8.16 -5.27 -12.74
C GLN A 465 7.59 -3.85 -12.61
N LEU A 466 6.76 -3.58 -11.59
CA LEU A 466 6.21 -2.24 -11.34
C LEU A 466 7.32 -1.23 -11.02
N VAL A 467 8.25 -1.61 -10.14
CA VAL A 467 9.40 -0.77 -9.79
C VAL A 467 10.37 -0.63 -10.97
N GLY A 468 10.52 -1.67 -11.78
CA GLY A 468 11.29 -1.63 -13.02
C GLY A 468 10.76 -0.56 -13.99
N GLY A 469 9.44 -0.49 -14.19
CA GLY A 469 8.81 0.56 -14.99
C GLY A 469 9.00 1.97 -14.43
N LEU A 470 8.91 2.14 -13.11
CA LEU A 470 9.22 3.40 -12.44
C LEU A 470 10.68 3.82 -12.69
N ARG A 471 11.63 2.91 -12.46
CA ARG A 471 13.06 3.16 -12.69
C ARG A 471 13.37 3.54 -14.14
N ALA A 472 12.73 2.86 -15.10
CA ALA A 472 12.84 3.21 -16.50
C ALA A 472 12.34 4.63 -16.78
N GLY A 473 11.16 5.00 -16.24
CA GLY A 473 10.61 6.35 -16.34
C GLY A 473 11.54 7.41 -15.74
N MET A 474 12.11 7.14 -14.56
CA MET A 474 13.10 8.01 -13.92
C MET A 474 14.36 8.17 -14.79
N GLY A 475 14.86 7.08 -15.37
CA GLY A 475 15.98 7.09 -16.29
C GLY A 475 15.72 7.94 -17.54
N TYR A 476 14.57 7.79 -18.21
CA TYR A 476 14.19 8.63 -19.35
C TYR A 476 14.04 10.10 -18.99
N CYS A 477 13.57 10.41 -17.78
CA CYS A 477 13.44 11.77 -17.29
C CYS A 477 14.73 12.35 -16.70
N GLY A 478 15.82 11.57 -16.60
CA GLY A 478 17.08 11.99 -15.99
C GLY A 478 16.94 12.36 -14.51
N CYS A 479 16.12 11.60 -13.74
CA CYS A 479 15.85 11.83 -12.34
C CYS A 479 16.47 10.71 -11.49
N ALA A 480 17.40 11.06 -10.60
CA ALA A 480 18.08 10.11 -9.74
C ALA A 480 17.24 9.72 -8.48
N SER A 481 16.25 10.51 -8.14
CA SER A 481 15.41 10.34 -6.96
C SER A 481 13.92 10.62 -7.24
N ILE A 482 13.06 10.15 -6.33
CA ILE A 482 11.61 10.45 -6.36
C ILE A 482 11.36 11.97 -6.26
N ASP A 483 12.14 12.69 -5.46
CA ASP A 483 11.99 14.14 -5.31
C ASP A 483 12.34 14.90 -6.59
N GLU A 484 13.35 14.46 -7.34
CA GLU A 484 13.66 15.01 -8.67
C GLU A 484 12.53 14.73 -9.66
N LEU A 485 11.98 13.50 -9.66
CA LEU A 485 10.85 13.15 -10.52
C LEU A 485 9.62 14.02 -10.26
N ARG A 486 9.34 14.35 -8.98
CA ARG A 486 8.25 15.25 -8.58
C ARG A 486 8.48 16.69 -9.03
N ARG A 487 9.69 17.20 -8.92
CA ARG A 487 10.01 18.62 -9.11
C ARG A 487 10.38 18.99 -10.54
N ASP A 488 11.17 18.12 -11.21
CA ASP A 488 11.93 18.53 -12.39
C ASP A 488 11.35 18.02 -13.71
N THR A 489 10.24 17.26 -13.68
CA THR A 489 9.61 16.69 -14.87
C THR A 489 8.53 17.59 -15.45
N LYS A 490 8.17 17.34 -16.70
CA LYS A 490 7.10 18.02 -17.42
C LYS A 490 6.21 17.01 -18.12
N PHE A 491 4.93 17.34 -18.20
CA PHE A 491 3.96 16.59 -18.96
C PHE A 491 3.72 17.19 -20.33
N MET A 492 3.43 16.31 -21.29
CA MET A 492 2.78 16.64 -22.55
C MET A 492 1.37 16.07 -22.51
N ARG A 493 0.37 16.90 -22.79
CA ARG A 493 -1.00 16.42 -23.00
C ARG A 493 -1.09 15.70 -24.33
N ILE A 494 -1.74 14.55 -24.36
CA ILE A 494 -1.89 13.72 -25.56
C ILE A 494 -3.38 13.60 -25.96
N THR A 495 -3.60 13.19 -27.20
CA THR A 495 -4.94 12.92 -27.73
C THR A 495 -5.26 11.42 -27.65
N GLY A 496 -6.53 11.05 -27.86
CA GLY A 496 -6.91 9.64 -27.99
C GLY A 496 -6.21 8.89 -29.14
N ALA A 497 -5.74 9.60 -30.17
CA ALA A 497 -4.92 9.02 -31.22
C ALA A 497 -3.51 8.65 -30.70
N ALA A 498 -2.88 9.54 -29.94
CA ALA A 498 -1.59 9.28 -29.33
C ALA A 498 -1.67 8.24 -28.20
N LEU A 499 -2.79 8.12 -27.50
CA LEU A 499 -3.02 7.02 -26.56
C LEU A 499 -3.02 5.68 -27.29
N ARG A 500 -3.68 5.57 -28.43
CA ARG A 500 -3.69 4.36 -29.25
C ARG A 500 -2.29 4.02 -29.81
N GLU A 501 -1.52 5.02 -30.24
CA GLU A 501 -0.11 4.90 -30.65
C GLU A 501 0.78 4.38 -29.50
N SER A 502 0.44 4.67 -28.25
CA SER A 502 1.20 4.24 -27.06
C SER A 502 1.06 2.74 -26.76
N HIS A 503 0.07 2.07 -27.31
CA HIS A 503 -0.12 0.63 -27.20
C HIS A 503 0.39 -0.09 -28.45
N PRO A 504 0.80 -1.38 -28.36
CA PRO A 504 1.09 -2.17 -29.55
C PRO A 504 -0.10 -2.13 -30.52
N HIS A 505 0.16 -1.73 -31.76
CA HIS A 505 -0.84 -1.61 -32.82
C HIS A 505 -0.30 -2.22 -34.10
N ASP A 506 -1.21 -2.60 -35.02
CA ASP A 506 -0.91 -3.20 -36.31
C ASP A 506 -0.09 -4.51 -36.24
N ILE A 507 -0.13 -5.22 -35.12
CA ILE A 507 0.51 -6.53 -34.90
C ILE A 507 -0.43 -7.48 -34.17
N VAL A 508 -0.20 -8.79 -34.34
CA VAL A 508 -0.79 -9.82 -33.50
C VAL A 508 0.21 -10.21 -32.41
N ILE A 509 -0.13 -10.02 -31.14
CA ILE A 509 0.74 -10.40 -30.03
C ILE A 509 0.77 -11.93 -29.94
N THR A 510 1.91 -12.53 -30.19
CA THR A 510 2.11 -13.98 -30.10
C THR A 510 2.62 -14.43 -28.74
N LYS A 511 3.21 -13.50 -27.95
CA LYS A 511 3.69 -13.73 -26.59
C LYS A 511 3.49 -12.45 -25.78
N GLU A 512 2.70 -12.54 -24.73
CA GLU A 512 2.51 -11.45 -23.77
C GLU A 512 3.80 -11.20 -22.97
N ALA A 513 4.10 -9.94 -22.69
CA ALA A 513 5.17 -9.57 -21.76
C ALA A 513 4.66 -9.72 -20.30
N THR A 514 5.56 -9.99 -19.37
CA THR A 514 5.20 -10.14 -17.94
C THR A 514 4.61 -8.87 -17.31
N ASN A 515 4.89 -7.71 -17.89
CA ASN A 515 4.48 -6.39 -17.42
C ASN A 515 3.47 -5.69 -18.34
N TYR A 516 3.03 -6.36 -19.42
CA TYR A 516 2.02 -5.84 -20.33
C TYR A 516 1.05 -6.95 -20.74
N SER A 517 -0.23 -6.73 -20.53
CA SER A 517 -1.31 -7.56 -21.04
C SER A 517 -2.30 -6.67 -21.80
N VAL A 518 -2.87 -7.20 -22.86
CA VAL A 518 -3.97 -6.52 -23.57
C VAL A 518 -5.19 -6.61 -22.67
N ASP A 519 -5.77 -5.46 -22.30
CA ASP A 519 -7.06 -5.44 -21.64
C ASP A 519 -8.11 -6.05 -22.58
N GLN A 520 -8.68 -7.19 -22.18
CA GLN A 520 -9.79 -7.85 -22.90
C GLN A 520 -11.10 -7.27 -22.42
#